data_8f994c089997fec4ee05a3265f657bc1
#
_entry.id   8f994c089997fec4ee05a3265f657bc1
#
_cell.length_a   1.000
_cell.length_b   1.000
_cell.length_c   1.000
_cell.angle_alpha   90.00
_cell.angle_beta   90.00
_cell.angle_gamma   90.00
#
_symmetry.space_group_name_H-M   'P 1'
#
loop_
_entity.id
_entity.type
_entity.pdbx_description
1 polymer ?
#
loop_
_entity_poly.entity_id
_entity_poly.type
_entity_poly.pdbx_seq_one_letter_code
_entity_poly.pdbx_strand_id
1 'polypeptide(L)'
;MFDLIIRGGAVYDGTGRPARWADVAVSGGKIAAVEPLPQAQAARVIDARGKWVTPGFIDIHRHADAAAFRPGFGELELRQGLTTIVNGNCGLSAAPFGPDNEGAIRADLQPITGDLPPRLYSRSLAGYFRSLPALPLNVGMLVGAGTLRADAAGYQLTELADGHFAAIHRNMEQALSDGALGVSLGLGYAPECFYSTADLIWALQPVAGTDIPVTVHMRQEGGGVAESVREMIAVARALNCPVHISHLKAMG
;
A
#
# COMPACT_ATOMS: atom_id res chain seq x y z
N MET A 1 -31.04 0.69 21.14
CA MET A 1 -30.47 2.05 20.99
C MET A 1 -29.13 1.89 20.28
N PHE A 2 -28.90 2.62 19.20
CA PHE A 2 -27.64 2.58 18.46
C PHE A 2 -26.58 3.47 19.13
N ASP A 3 -25.30 3.25 18.85
CA ASP A 3 -24.22 4.11 19.34
C ASP A 3 -24.19 5.44 18.56
N LEU A 4 -24.42 5.37 17.23
CA LEU A 4 -24.42 6.50 16.33
C LEU A 4 -25.47 6.30 15.23
N ILE A 5 -26.17 7.38 14.87
CA ILE A 5 -26.95 7.47 13.62
C ILE A 5 -26.44 8.66 12.81
N ILE A 6 -26.06 8.44 11.56
CA ILE A 6 -25.86 9.49 10.55
C ILE A 6 -27.17 9.61 9.78
N ARG A 7 -27.87 10.75 9.92
CA ARG A 7 -29.29 10.87 9.54
C ARG A 7 -29.51 11.66 8.27
N GLY A 8 -30.29 11.07 7.34
CA GLY A 8 -30.86 11.78 6.19
C GLY A 8 -29.86 12.19 5.11
N GLY A 9 -28.75 11.46 4.97
CA GLY A 9 -27.76 11.73 3.95
C GLY A 9 -28.00 11.00 2.62
N ALA A 10 -27.36 11.46 1.55
CA ALA A 10 -27.26 10.72 0.31
C ALA A 10 -26.11 9.69 0.45
N VAL A 11 -26.46 8.42 0.63
CA VAL A 11 -25.49 7.35 0.89
C VAL A 11 -24.95 6.80 -0.42
N TYR A 12 -23.64 6.89 -0.60
CA TYR A 12 -22.85 6.22 -1.63
C TYR A 12 -22.10 5.06 -0.98
N ASP A 13 -22.42 3.83 -1.33
CA ASP A 13 -21.90 2.64 -0.66
C ASP A 13 -20.61 2.07 -1.31
N GLY A 14 -20.09 2.73 -2.36
CA GLY A 14 -18.88 2.30 -3.08
C GLY A 14 -19.12 1.20 -4.13
N THR A 15 -20.34 0.75 -4.33
CA THR A 15 -20.68 -0.32 -5.30
C THR A 15 -20.86 0.17 -6.74
N GLY A 16 -20.75 1.48 -6.99
CA GLY A 16 -21.04 2.11 -8.28
C GLY A 16 -22.53 2.34 -8.55
N ARG A 17 -23.41 1.97 -7.61
CA ARG A 17 -24.85 2.25 -7.71
C ARG A 17 -25.16 3.73 -7.42
N PRO A 18 -26.26 4.27 -7.93
CA PRO A 18 -26.73 5.60 -7.55
C PRO A 18 -26.90 5.75 -6.03
N ALA A 19 -26.65 6.95 -5.52
CA ALA A 19 -26.89 7.26 -4.12
C ALA A 19 -28.36 7.01 -3.72
N ARG A 20 -28.53 6.59 -2.48
CA ARG A 20 -29.87 6.46 -1.87
C ARG A 20 -29.96 7.33 -0.62
N TRP A 21 -31.11 7.95 -0.42
CA TRP A 21 -31.38 8.69 0.81
C TRP A 21 -31.70 7.70 1.94
N ALA A 22 -30.83 7.67 2.96
CA ALA A 22 -30.97 6.74 4.08
C ALA A 22 -30.27 7.30 5.32
N ASP A 23 -30.57 6.67 6.46
CA ASP A 23 -29.80 6.80 7.68
C ASP A 23 -28.76 5.67 7.75
N VAL A 24 -27.62 5.94 8.35
CA VAL A 24 -26.61 4.91 8.66
C VAL A 24 -26.52 4.76 10.16
N ALA A 25 -26.90 3.59 10.68
CA ALA A 25 -26.84 3.28 12.10
C ALA A 25 -25.61 2.42 12.41
N VAL A 26 -24.93 2.74 13.51
CA VAL A 26 -23.73 2.04 14.00
C VAL A 26 -24.02 1.49 15.38
N SER A 27 -23.61 0.26 15.63
CA SER A 27 -23.64 -0.39 16.94
C SER A 27 -22.43 -1.30 17.11
N GLY A 28 -21.74 -1.21 18.26
CA GLY A 28 -20.53 -1.98 18.52
C GLY A 28 -19.42 -1.76 17.52
N GLY A 29 -19.28 -0.53 16.99
CA GLY A 29 -18.25 -0.17 15.99
C GLY A 29 -18.52 -0.71 14.58
N LYS A 30 -19.71 -1.26 14.30
CA LYS A 30 -20.10 -1.81 12.99
C LYS A 30 -21.35 -1.13 12.44
N ILE A 31 -21.48 -1.04 11.13
CA ILE A 31 -22.71 -0.62 10.47
C ILE A 31 -23.78 -1.68 10.74
N ALA A 32 -24.83 -1.29 11.47
CA ALA A 32 -25.94 -2.16 11.84
C ALA A 32 -27.13 -2.05 10.88
N ALA A 33 -27.36 -0.87 10.27
CA ALA A 33 -28.41 -0.66 9.28
C ALA A 33 -28.07 0.51 8.34
N VAL A 34 -28.56 0.42 7.10
CA VAL A 34 -28.50 1.51 6.10
C VAL A 34 -29.86 1.60 5.43
N GLU A 35 -30.80 2.30 6.08
CA GLU A 35 -32.20 2.44 5.66
C GLU A 35 -32.84 3.66 6.36
N PRO A 36 -34.04 4.12 5.98
CA PRO A 36 -34.74 5.14 6.75
C PRO A 36 -35.09 4.65 8.15
N LEU A 37 -34.66 5.38 9.18
CA LEU A 37 -34.86 5.02 10.60
C LEU A 37 -35.52 6.18 11.39
N PRO A 38 -36.71 6.62 11.03
CA PRO A 38 -37.29 7.88 11.51
C PRO A 38 -37.48 7.93 13.02
N GLN A 39 -37.73 6.79 13.68
CA GLN A 39 -38.01 6.72 15.13
C GLN A 39 -36.82 6.11 15.92
N ALA A 40 -35.73 5.71 15.24
CA ALA A 40 -34.62 5.10 15.92
C ALA A 40 -33.86 6.10 16.80
N GLN A 41 -33.42 5.63 17.97
CA GLN A 41 -32.63 6.38 18.94
C GLN A 41 -31.18 5.92 18.93
N ALA A 42 -30.28 6.88 19.13
CA ALA A 42 -28.85 6.62 19.28
C ALA A 42 -28.27 7.52 20.39
N ALA A 43 -27.12 7.10 20.93
CA ALA A 43 -26.36 7.92 21.88
C ALA A 43 -25.84 9.21 21.23
N ARG A 44 -25.53 9.16 19.91
CA ARG A 44 -25.12 10.31 19.09
C ARG A 44 -25.86 10.31 17.77
N VAL A 45 -26.27 11.48 17.32
CA VAL A 45 -26.87 11.67 16.00
C VAL A 45 -26.08 12.75 15.23
N ILE A 46 -25.71 12.46 13.99
CA ILE A 46 -25.13 13.41 13.04
C ILE A 46 -26.17 13.72 11.98
N ASP A 47 -26.55 14.99 11.84
CA ASP A 47 -27.42 15.44 10.75
C ASP A 47 -26.62 15.52 9.44
N ALA A 48 -26.96 14.66 8.49
CA ALA A 48 -26.34 14.59 7.18
C ALA A 48 -27.29 15.05 6.05
N ARG A 49 -28.38 15.74 6.37
CA ARG A 49 -29.28 16.29 5.33
C ARG A 49 -28.52 17.22 4.40
N GLY A 50 -28.66 17.00 3.10
CA GLY A 50 -27.94 17.75 2.07
C GLY A 50 -26.45 17.38 1.94
N LYS A 51 -26.00 16.34 2.61
CA LYS A 51 -24.60 15.85 2.57
C LYS A 51 -24.54 14.47 1.96
N TRP A 52 -23.35 14.13 1.44
CA TRP A 52 -23.01 12.77 1.06
C TRP A 52 -22.48 12.00 2.27
N VAL A 53 -22.86 10.74 2.36
CA VAL A 53 -22.34 9.77 3.33
C VAL A 53 -21.67 8.66 2.55
N THR A 54 -20.39 8.50 2.75
CA THR A 54 -19.55 7.52 2.03
C THR A 54 -18.79 6.68 3.03
N PRO A 55 -18.29 5.48 2.63
CA PRO A 55 -17.18 4.83 3.34
C PRO A 55 -15.98 5.80 3.45
N GLY A 56 -15.15 5.62 4.44
CA GLY A 56 -13.89 6.35 4.51
C GLY A 56 -13.03 6.06 3.27
N PHE A 57 -12.34 7.08 2.76
CA PHE A 57 -11.51 6.92 1.58
C PHE A 57 -10.25 6.10 1.89
N ILE A 58 -9.78 5.37 0.87
CA ILE A 58 -8.57 4.56 0.92
C ILE A 58 -7.56 5.18 -0.02
N ASP A 59 -6.42 5.62 0.51
CA ASP A 59 -5.28 6.04 -0.30
C ASP A 59 -4.35 4.85 -0.50
N ILE A 60 -4.33 4.31 -1.70
CA ILE A 60 -3.55 3.10 -2.04
C ILE A 60 -2.11 3.40 -2.43
N HIS A 61 -1.69 4.68 -2.46
CA HIS A 61 -0.35 5.07 -2.86
C HIS A 61 0.25 6.10 -1.92
N ARG A 62 0.88 5.62 -0.84
CA ARG A 62 1.53 6.47 0.16
C ARG A 62 2.96 6.01 0.42
N HIS A 63 3.77 6.99 0.88
CA HIS A 63 5.14 6.79 1.37
C HIS A 63 5.24 7.31 2.82
N ALA A 64 4.31 6.88 3.66
CA ALA A 64 4.21 7.31 5.05
C ALA A 64 4.81 6.28 6.03
N ASP A 65 5.68 5.40 5.56
CA ASP A 65 6.29 4.31 6.32
C ASP A 65 6.96 4.78 7.60
N ALA A 66 7.74 5.87 7.53
CA ALA A 66 8.36 6.47 8.69
C ALA A 66 7.43 7.51 9.37
N ALA A 67 6.62 8.23 8.59
CA ALA A 67 5.72 9.25 9.13
C ALA A 67 4.67 8.67 10.08
N ALA A 68 4.25 7.42 9.89
CA ALA A 68 3.32 6.71 10.75
C ALA A 68 3.77 6.61 12.23
N PHE A 69 5.05 6.81 12.51
CA PHE A 69 5.59 6.83 13.88
C PHE A 69 5.60 8.23 14.53
N ARG A 70 5.24 9.28 13.79
CA ARG A 70 5.25 10.66 14.31
C ARG A 70 4.01 10.93 15.14
N PRO A 71 4.14 11.68 16.25
CA PRO A 71 2.98 12.16 17.00
C PRO A 71 2.00 12.93 16.11
N GLY A 72 0.70 12.67 16.27
CA GLY A 72 -0.35 13.35 15.50
C GLY A 72 -0.53 12.83 14.07
N PHE A 73 0.21 11.79 13.65
CA PHE A 73 0.00 11.16 12.35
C PHE A 73 -1.44 10.65 12.21
N GLY A 74 -2.03 10.88 11.07
CA GLY A 74 -3.41 10.50 10.74
C GLY A 74 -4.44 11.62 10.90
N GLU A 75 -4.12 12.71 11.61
CA GLU A 75 -5.08 13.82 11.77
C GLU A 75 -5.39 14.55 10.44
N LEU A 76 -4.38 14.76 9.62
CA LEU A 76 -4.55 15.40 8.30
C LEU A 76 -5.29 14.49 7.34
N GLU A 77 -4.99 13.20 7.37
CA GLU A 77 -5.65 12.17 6.59
C GLU A 77 -7.15 12.12 6.93
N LEU A 78 -7.49 12.03 8.19
CA LEU A 78 -8.88 11.99 8.65
C LEU A 78 -9.65 13.28 8.28
N ARG A 79 -9.02 14.44 8.34
CA ARG A 79 -9.64 15.71 7.91
C ARG A 79 -9.97 15.74 6.42
N GLN A 80 -9.31 14.92 5.61
CA GLN A 80 -9.58 14.72 4.19
C GLN A 80 -10.53 13.53 3.93
N GLY A 81 -10.99 12.85 4.97
CA GLY A 81 -11.86 11.67 4.87
C GLY A 81 -11.13 10.36 4.59
N LEU A 82 -9.78 10.36 4.64
CA LEU A 82 -8.97 9.15 4.51
C LEU A 82 -9.02 8.36 5.82
N THR A 83 -9.43 7.11 5.77
CA THR A 83 -9.49 6.20 6.93
C THR A 83 -8.55 5.01 6.78
N THR A 84 -7.95 4.85 5.62
CA THR A 84 -7.00 3.79 5.31
C THR A 84 -5.94 4.31 4.36
N ILE A 85 -4.69 3.96 4.60
CA ILE A 85 -3.57 4.23 3.70
C ILE A 85 -2.81 2.94 3.42
N VAL A 86 -2.18 2.85 2.25
CA VAL A 86 -1.31 1.74 1.87
C VAL A 86 0.08 2.29 1.57
N ASN A 87 1.05 1.92 2.40
CA ASN A 87 2.46 2.26 2.29
C ASN A 87 3.25 1.22 1.48
N GLY A 88 4.56 1.37 1.40
CA GLY A 88 5.44 0.41 0.73
C GLY A 88 5.35 0.46 -0.79
N ASN A 89 5.00 1.59 -1.37
CA ASN A 89 4.87 1.77 -2.82
C ASN A 89 6.23 1.96 -3.52
N CYS A 90 6.24 1.85 -4.85
CA CYS A 90 7.39 2.16 -5.70
C CYS A 90 8.65 1.34 -5.37
N GLY A 91 8.52 0.08 -4.96
CA GLY A 91 9.65 -0.76 -4.58
C GLY A 91 10.26 -0.44 -3.20
N LEU A 92 9.73 0.56 -2.50
CA LEU A 92 10.26 1.13 -1.27
C LEU A 92 9.38 0.74 -0.07
N SER A 93 9.84 -0.16 0.80
CA SER A 93 9.14 -0.51 2.03
C SER A 93 10.06 -0.48 3.25
N ALA A 94 9.52 -0.07 4.40
CA ALA A 94 10.26 0.00 5.66
C ALA A 94 10.55 -1.38 6.30
N ALA A 95 10.09 -2.45 5.66
CA ALA A 95 10.33 -3.85 6.02
C ALA A 95 9.92 -4.75 4.84
N PRO A 96 10.47 -6.01 4.73
CA PRO A 96 11.53 -6.56 5.59
C PRO A 96 12.94 -6.24 5.06
N PHE A 97 13.87 -6.05 5.95
CA PHE A 97 15.32 -6.05 5.65
C PHE A 97 16.15 -6.42 6.89
N GLY A 98 17.31 -7.03 6.64
CA GLY A 98 18.26 -7.47 7.65
C GLY A 98 19.35 -6.43 7.97
N PRO A 99 20.32 -6.78 8.85
CA PRO A 99 21.33 -5.84 9.32
C PRO A 99 22.43 -5.53 8.30
N ASP A 100 22.66 -6.42 7.33
CA ASP A 100 23.85 -6.34 6.47
C ASP A 100 23.81 -5.11 5.55
N ASN A 101 22.63 -4.77 5.03
CA ASN A 101 22.39 -3.62 4.17
C ASN A 101 21.52 -2.53 4.82
N GLU A 102 21.21 -2.65 6.12
CA GLU A 102 20.28 -1.75 6.83
C GLU A 102 20.63 -0.27 6.65
N GLY A 103 21.90 0.09 6.81
CA GLY A 103 22.34 1.49 6.70
C GLY A 103 22.08 2.07 5.32
N ALA A 104 22.35 1.32 4.25
CA ALA A 104 22.12 1.73 2.87
C ALA A 104 20.63 1.82 2.56
N ILE A 105 19.82 0.86 3.02
CA ILE A 105 18.36 0.85 2.83
C ILE A 105 17.71 2.04 3.54
N ARG A 106 18.09 2.32 4.79
CA ARG A 106 17.59 3.49 5.53
C ARG A 106 17.94 4.80 4.83
N ALA A 107 19.16 4.92 4.29
CA ALA A 107 19.60 6.11 3.57
C ALA A 107 18.84 6.30 2.25
N ASP A 108 18.51 5.23 1.54
CA ASP A 108 17.73 5.25 0.31
C ASP A 108 16.26 5.61 0.56
N LEU A 109 15.68 5.06 1.63
CA LEU A 109 14.29 5.34 2.00
C LEU A 109 14.08 6.75 2.54
N GLN A 110 15.07 7.31 3.25
CA GLN A 110 14.94 8.56 4.01
C GLN A 110 14.40 9.75 3.21
N PRO A 111 14.85 10.04 1.98
CA PRO A 111 14.33 11.18 1.21
C PRO A 111 12.85 11.08 0.84
N ILE A 112 12.30 9.86 0.81
CA ILE A 112 10.93 9.58 0.35
C ILE A 112 10.00 9.34 1.53
N THR A 113 10.39 8.46 2.46
CA THR A 113 9.52 8.03 3.58
C THR A 113 9.76 8.83 4.86
N GLY A 114 10.90 9.53 4.94
CA GLY A 114 11.42 10.15 6.16
C GLY A 114 12.29 9.19 6.99
N ASP A 115 12.75 9.69 8.15
CA ASP A 115 13.62 8.91 9.04
C ASP A 115 12.85 7.80 9.75
N LEU A 116 13.21 6.56 9.47
CA LEU A 116 12.69 5.39 10.20
C LEU A 116 13.19 5.40 11.66
N PRO A 117 12.35 5.01 12.63
CA PRO A 117 12.77 4.93 14.03
C PRO A 117 14.05 4.09 14.20
N PRO A 118 15.00 4.51 15.04
CA PRO A 118 16.27 3.79 15.25
C PRO A 118 16.09 2.35 15.74
N ARG A 119 14.99 2.07 16.47
CA ARG A 119 14.67 0.74 17.02
C ARG A 119 13.53 0.05 16.29
N LEU A 120 13.30 0.40 15.02
CA LEU A 120 12.29 -0.27 14.23
C LEU A 120 12.63 -1.75 14.07
N TYR A 121 11.66 -2.62 14.30
CA TYR A 121 11.81 -4.04 13.98
C TYR A 121 11.55 -4.23 12.47
N SER A 122 12.59 -4.12 11.68
CA SER A 122 12.52 -4.15 10.20
C SER A 122 12.66 -5.55 9.59
N ARG A 123 12.97 -6.58 10.37
CA ARG A 123 13.24 -7.94 9.85
C ARG A 123 12.03 -8.70 9.34
N SER A 124 10.82 -8.22 9.61
CA SER A 124 9.59 -8.77 9.07
C SER A 124 8.50 -7.70 9.01
N LEU A 125 7.56 -7.87 8.10
CA LEU A 125 6.45 -6.94 7.98
C LEU A 125 5.53 -6.99 9.22
N ALA A 126 5.32 -8.18 9.78
CA ALA A 126 4.60 -8.32 11.04
C ALA A 126 5.31 -7.59 12.20
N GLY A 127 6.66 -7.55 12.19
CA GLY A 127 7.45 -6.77 13.15
C GLY A 127 7.23 -5.28 13.00
N TYR A 128 7.23 -4.77 11.77
CA TYR A 128 6.91 -3.38 11.46
C TYR A 128 5.51 -3.02 12.00
N PHE A 129 4.47 -3.79 11.68
CA PHE A 129 3.11 -3.52 12.14
C PHE A 129 3.00 -3.53 13.68
N ARG A 130 3.67 -4.45 14.36
CA ARG A 130 3.70 -4.47 15.84
C ARG A 130 4.43 -3.27 16.44
N SER A 131 5.32 -2.63 15.69
CA SER A 131 6.07 -1.44 16.14
C SER A 131 5.27 -0.15 16.00
N LEU A 132 4.19 -0.14 15.19
CA LEU A 132 3.36 1.04 15.01
C LEU A 132 2.69 1.46 16.32
N PRO A 133 2.61 2.76 16.62
CA PRO A 133 1.79 3.26 17.71
C PRO A 133 0.30 3.03 17.39
N ALA A 134 -0.56 3.26 18.38
CA ALA A 134 -2.01 3.32 18.12
C ALA A 134 -2.29 4.47 17.15
N LEU A 135 -2.87 4.17 16.00
CA LEU A 135 -3.17 5.12 14.94
C LEU A 135 -4.68 5.33 14.80
N PRO A 136 -5.14 6.54 14.44
CA PRO A 136 -6.56 6.83 14.27
C PRO A 136 -7.11 6.36 12.91
N LEU A 137 -6.27 5.77 12.05
CA LEU A 137 -6.62 5.22 10.72
C LEU A 137 -5.96 3.85 10.52
N ASN A 138 -6.42 3.12 9.51
CA ASN A 138 -5.84 1.82 9.16
C ASN A 138 -4.59 2.03 8.29
N VAL A 139 -3.58 1.19 8.50
CA VAL A 139 -2.34 1.16 7.71
C VAL A 139 -2.17 -0.23 7.12
N GLY A 140 -2.15 -0.32 5.79
CA GLY A 140 -1.67 -1.47 5.04
C GLY A 140 -0.31 -1.20 4.44
N MET A 141 0.36 -2.23 3.93
CA MET A 141 1.65 -2.11 3.27
C MET A 141 1.78 -3.10 2.13
N LEU A 142 2.41 -2.65 1.05
CA LEU A 142 2.98 -3.51 0.01
C LEU A 142 4.42 -3.86 0.41
N VAL A 143 4.90 -5.03 0.03
CA VAL A 143 6.33 -5.31 0.15
C VAL A 143 7.07 -4.73 -1.06
N GLY A 144 8.07 -3.90 -0.81
CA GLY A 144 8.90 -3.27 -1.85
C GLY A 144 9.93 -4.26 -2.39
N ALA A 145 9.84 -4.63 -3.66
CA ALA A 145 10.81 -5.51 -4.29
C ALA A 145 12.22 -4.88 -4.38
N GLY A 146 12.29 -3.55 -4.46
CA GLY A 146 13.56 -2.81 -4.35
C GLY A 146 14.21 -2.97 -2.99
N THR A 147 13.42 -2.87 -1.91
CA THR A 147 13.91 -3.15 -0.55
C THR A 147 14.41 -4.59 -0.42
N LEU A 148 13.65 -5.57 -0.94
CA LEU A 148 14.07 -6.99 -0.91
C LEU A 148 15.35 -7.23 -1.72
N ARG A 149 15.46 -6.59 -2.89
CA ARG A 149 16.68 -6.70 -3.72
C ARG A 149 17.88 -6.04 -3.05
N ALA A 150 17.69 -4.87 -2.44
CA ALA A 150 18.73 -4.19 -1.69
C ALA A 150 19.18 -4.99 -0.46
N ASP A 151 18.25 -5.64 0.23
CA ASP A 151 18.57 -6.54 1.36
C ASP A 151 19.41 -7.74 0.92
N ALA A 152 19.05 -8.36 -0.22
CA ALA A 152 19.73 -9.55 -0.73
C ALA A 152 21.09 -9.26 -1.36
N ALA A 153 21.29 -8.08 -2.00
CA ALA A 153 22.44 -7.85 -2.90
C ALA A 153 23.02 -6.42 -2.83
N GLY A 154 22.47 -5.54 -2.01
CA GLY A 154 22.85 -4.12 -1.98
C GLY A 154 22.44 -3.35 -3.24
N TYR A 155 22.97 -2.14 -3.37
CA TYR A 155 22.58 -1.19 -4.43
C TYR A 155 23.50 -1.19 -5.66
N GLN A 156 24.69 -1.79 -5.56
CA GLN A 156 25.73 -1.71 -6.60
C GLN A 156 25.74 -2.92 -7.53
N LEU A 157 25.18 -4.05 -7.10
CA LEU A 157 25.21 -5.27 -7.89
C LEU A 157 24.18 -5.18 -9.02
N THR A 158 24.65 -5.26 -10.28
CA THR A 158 23.80 -5.16 -11.46
C THR A 158 23.18 -6.50 -11.86
N GLU A 159 23.91 -7.60 -11.66
CA GLU A 159 23.46 -8.96 -11.98
C GLU A 159 23.30 -9.79 -10.70
N LEU A 160 22.18 -10.49 -10.57
CA LEU A 160 21.88 -11.32 -9.43
C LEU A 160 22.22 -12.79 -9.71
N ALA A 161 22.81 -13.47 -8.72
CA ALA A 161 22.95 -14.92 -8.73
C ALA A 161 21.69 -15.59 -8.14
N ASP A 162 21.52 -16.90 -8.40
CA ASP A 162 20.38 -17.69 -7.91
C ASP A 162 20.15 -17.55 -6.40
N GLY A 163 21.23 -17.44 -5.61
CA GLY A 163 21.14 -17.24 -4.16
C GLY A 163 20.44 -15.94 -3.75
N HIS A 164 20.64 -14.86 -4.53
CA HIS A 164 19.98 -13.57 -4.30
C HIS A 164 18.47 -13.67 -4.61
N PHE A 165 18.10 -14.28 -5.75
CA PHE A 165 16.70 -14.53 -6.08
C PHE A 165 16.02 -15.41 -5.03
N ALA A 166 16.69 -16.47 -4.57
CA ALA A 166 16.16 -17.32 -3.52
C ALA A 166 15.92 -16.55 -2.20
N ALA A 167 16.77 -15.58 -1.86
CA ALA A 167 16.56 -14.71 -0.70
C ALA A 167 15.34 -13.76 -0.92
N ILE A 168 15.25 -13.14 -2.10
CA ILE A 168 14.13 -12.28 -2.48
C ILE A 168 12.80 -13.06 -2.39
N HIS A 169 12.72 -14.26 -2.95
CA HIS A 169 11.53 -15.11 -2.90
C HIS A 169 11.12 -15.42 -1.46
N ARG A 170 12.03 -15.93 -0.63
CA ARG A 170 11.73 -16.24 0.78
C ARG A 170 11.19 -15.02 1.55
N ASN A 171 11.85 -13.87 1.38
CA ASN A 171 11.45 -12.65 2.09
C ASN A 171 10.11 -12.09 1.56
N MET A 172 9.83 -12.22 0.26
CA MET A 172 8.54 -11.85 -0.34
C MET A 172 7.42 -12.76 0.17
N GLU A 173 7.59 -14.07 0.12
CA GLU A 173 6.63 -15.06 0.65
C GLU A 173 6.34 -14.81 2.12
N GLN A 174 7.37 -14.56 2.92
CA GLN A 174 7.21 -14.24 4.34
C GLN A 174 6.43 -12.93 4.54
N ALA A 175 6.74 -11.87 3.77
CA ALA A 175 6.03 -10.60 3.87
C ALA A 175 4.55 -10.73 3.47
N LEU A 176 4.25 -11.53 2.45
CA LEU A 176 2.86 -11.83 2.05
C LEU A 176 2.13 -12.61 3.16
N SER A 177 2.80 -13.59 3.76
CA SER A 177 2.27 -14.32 4.92
C SER A 177 2.07 -13.44 6.15
N ASP A 178 2.92 -12.42 6.34
CA ASP A 178 2.82 -11.42 7.41
C ASP A 178 1.69 -10.41 7.18
N GLY A 179 1.03 -10.42 6.03
CA GLY A 179 -0.11 -9.58 5.68
C GLY A 179 0.21 -8.42 4.73
N ALA A 180 1.27 -8.51 3.91
CA ALA A 180 1.44 -7.59 2.79
C ALA A 180 0.25 -7.66 1.85
N LEU A 181 -0.24 -6.51 1.41
CA LEU A 181 -1.39 -6.40 0.50
C LEU A 181 -1.03 -6.69 -0.97
N GLY A 182 0.24 -6.81 -1.27
CA GLY A 182 0.80 -7.02 -2.60
C GLY A 182 2.28 -6.71 -2.63
N VAL A 183 2.83 -6.62 -3.84
CA VAL A 183 4.23 -6.29 -4.11
C VAL A 183 4.31 -4.97 -4.85
N SER A 184 5.31 -4.15 -4.56
CA SER A 184 5.57 -2.93 -5.32
C SER A 184 6.93 -2.95 -5.99
N LEU A 185 7.03 -2.28 -7.14
CA LEU A 185 8.22 -2.15 -7.97
C LEU A 185 8.58 -0.68 -8.17
N GLY A 186 9.89 -0.39 -8.26
CA GLY A 186 10.44 0.91 -8.59
C GLY A 186 11.49 0.82 -9.70
N LEU A 187 11.07 0.60 -10.95
CA LEU A 187 11.96 0.28 -12.07
C LEU A 187 12.73 1.48 -12.61
N GLY A 188 12.39 2.70 -12.18
CA GLY A 188 13.05 3.93 -12.63
C GLY A 188 14.39 4.23 -11.94
N TYR A 189 14.75 3.51 -10.88
CA TYR A 189 15.92 3.78 -10.05
C TYR A 189 16.54 2.50 -9.47
N ALA A 190 17.78 2.66 -8.95
CA ALA A 190 18.47 1.55 -8.28
C ALA A 190 17.73 1.11 -7.01
N PRO A 191 17.77 -0.20 -6.68
CA PRO A 191 18.49 -1.22 -7.41
C PRO A 191 17.67 -1.92 -8.51
N GLU A 192 16.35 -1.65 -8.64
CA GLU A 192 15.46 -2.39 -9.53
C GLU A 192 15.63 -2.02 -11.02
N CYS A 193 16.20 -0.83 -11.33
CA CYS A 193 16.50 -0.45 -12.72
C CYS A 193 17.47 -1.42 -13.41
N PHE A 194 18.22 -2.21 -12.64
CA PHE A 194 19.16 -3.21 -13.17
C PHE A 194 18.48 -4.52 -13.62
N TYR A 195 17.24 -4.75 -13.23
CA TYR A 195 16.52 -5.92 -13.72
C TYR A 195 16.28 -5.86 -15.22
N SER A 196 16.61 -6.93 -15.94
CA SER A 196 15.99 -7.24 -17.21
C SER A 196 14.52 -7.64 -16.99
N THR A 197 13.72 -7.65 -18.05
CA THR A 197 12.33 -8.14 -17.97
C THR A 197 12.28 -9.62 -17.52
N ALA A 198 13.27 -10.43 -17.92
CA ALA A 198 13.36 -11.83 -17.49
C ALA A 198 13.68 -11.96 -15.99
N ASP A 199 14.64 -11.16 -15.49
CA ASP A 199 14.96 -11.11 -14.06
C ASP A 199 13.77 -10.66 -13.23
N LEU A 200 13.02 -9.68 -13.73
CA LEU A 200 11.81 -9.16 -13.07
C LEU A 200 10.74 -10.24 -12.97
N ILE A 201 10.48 -10.98 -14.06
CA ILE A 201 9.55 -12.11 -14.06
C ILE A 201 10.02 -13.19 -13.07
N TRP A 202 11.34 -13.45 -13.01
CA TRP A 202 11.89 -14.42 -12.07
C TRP A 202 11.76 -13.94 -10.61
N ALA A 203 12.10 -12.69 -10.33
CA ALA A 203 11.98 -12.13 -8.98
C ALA A 203 10.56 -12.15 -8.42
N LEU A 204 9.55 -12.07 -9.31
CA LEU A 204 8.13 -12.04 -8.95
C LEU A 204 7.45 -13.43 -8.96
N GLN A 205 8.19 -14.52 -9.13
CA GLN A 205 7.60 -15.87 -9.14
C GLN A 205 6.69 -16.18 -7.93
N PRO A 206 6.95 -15.68 -6.71
CA PRO A 206 6.05 -15.93 -5.57
C PRO A 206 4.60 -15.45 -5.75
N VAL A 207 4.36 -14.52 -6.66
CA VAL A 207 2.99 -14.03 -6.95
C VAL A 207 2.40 -14.56 -8.26
N ALA A 208 3.13 -15.43 -8.98
CA ALA A 208 2.65 -16.00 -10.23
C ALA A 208 1.40 -16.84 -10.03
N GLY A 209 0.38 -16.64 -10.89
CA GLY A 209 -0.89 -17.36 -10.85
C GLY A 209 -1.79 -16.99 -9.67
N THR A 210 -1.53 -15.88 -8.98
CA THR A 210 -2.32 -15.42 -7.84
C THR A 210 -3.09 -14.13 -8.17
N ASP A 211 -4.06 -13.77 -7.31
CA ASP A 211 -4.75 -12.47 -7.36
C ASP A 211 -4.01 -11.38 -6.57
N ILE A 212 -2.78 -11.64 -6.11
CA ILE A 212 -1.95 -10.68 -5.37
C ILE A 212 -1.50 -9.59 -6.34
N PRO A 213 -1.82 -8.30 -6.09
CA PRO A 213 -1.48 -7.22 -7.01
C PRO A 213 0.01 -6.88 -6.95
N VAL A 214 0.58 -6.61 -8.14
CA VAL A 214 1.88 -5.98 -8.29
C VAL A 214 1.66 -4.54 -8.72
N THR A 215 2.13 -3.56 -7.93
CA THR A 215 2.10 -2.14 -8.30
C THR A 215 3.46 -1.72 -8.84
N VAL A 216 3.52 -0.76 -9.77
CA VAL A 216 4.79 -0.40 -10.39
C VAL A 216 4.93 1.09 -10.66
N HIS A 217 6.04 1.67 -10.15
CA HIS A 217 6.67 2.84 -10.72
C HIS A 217 7.47 2.36 -11.93
N MET A 218 7.01 2.72 -13.13
CA MET A 218 7.56 2.19 -14.38
C MET A 218 9.01 2.64 -14.61
N ARG A 219 9.72 1.90 -15.47
CA ARG A 219 11.11 2.19 -15.84
C ARG A 219 11.30 3.57 -16.46
N GLN A 220 10.34 3.98 -17.26
CA GLN A 220 10.30 5.30 -17.92
C GLN A 220 8.89 5.88 -17.85
N GLU A 221 8.81 7.17 -17.51
CA GLU A 221 7.56 7.92 -17.41
C GLU A 221 7.54 9.13 -18.37
N GLY A 222 8.54 9.24 -19.24
CA GLY A 222 8.68 10.24 -20.28
C GLY A 222 8.56 9.65 -21.67
N GLY A 223 9.54 9.92 -22.55
CA GLY A 223 9.56 9.43 -23.93
C GLY A 223 9.46 7.91 -24.09
N GLY A 224 9.94 7.14 -23.11
CA GLY A 224 9.88 5.67 -23.08
C GLY A 224 8.65 5.09 -22.39
N VAL A 225 7.61 5.87 -22.11
CA VAL A 225 6.43 5.41 -21.36
C VAL A 225 5.69 4.25 -22.05
N ALA A 226 5.59 4.28 -23.37
CA ALA A 226 4.90 3.23 -24.13
C ALA A 226 5.62 1.88 -24.05
N GLU A 227 6.96 1.88 -24.10
CA GLU A 227 7.79 0.69 -23.90
C GLU A 227 7.65 0.14 -22.49
N SER A 228 7.66 1.01 -21.48
CA SER A 228 7.46 0.61 -20.08
C SER A 228 6.08 0.00 -19.86
N VAL A 229 5.03 0.51 -20.47
CA VAL A 229 3.70 -0.11 -20.41
C VAL A 229 3.71 -1.50 -21.08
N ARG A 230 4.37 -1.65 -22.25
CA ARG A 230 4.50 -2.95 -22.92
C ARG A 230 5.28 -3.96 -22.05
N GLU A 231 6.35 -3.52 -21.39
CA GLU A 231 7.09 -4.34 -20.41
C GLU A 231 6.16 -4.86 -19.32
N MET A 232 5.35 -3.99 -18.71
CA MET A 232 4.43 -4.40 -17.64
C MET A 232 3.33 -5.34 -18.14
N ILE A 233 2.83 -5.15 -19.36
CA ILE A 233 1.89 -6.09 -19.98
C ILE A 233 2.55 -7.47 -20.19
N ALA A 234 3.82 -7.51 -20.61
CA ALA A 234 4.55 -8.76 -20.77
C ALA A 234 4.75 -9.48 -19.43
N VAL A 235 5.13 -8.75 -18.37
CA VAL A 235 5.26 -9.26 -17.00
C VAL A 235 3.92 -9.82 -16.50
N ALA A 236 2.84 -9.05 -16.61
CA ALA A 236 1.50 -9.46 -16.17
C ALA A 236 1.03 -10.75 -16.85
N ARG A 237 1.29 -10.87 -18.17
CA ARG A 237 0.96 -12.08 -18.94
C ARG A 237 1.79 -13.29 -18.54
N ALA A 238 3.11 -13.09 -18.35
CA ALA A 238 4.03 -14.16 -18.00
C ALA A 238 3.73 -14.72 -16.60
N LEU A 239 3.38 -13.85 -15.65
CA LEU A 239 3.08 -14.23 -14.27
C LEU A 239 1.62 -14.58 -14.05
N ASN A 240 0.71 -14.24 -14.97
CA ASN A 240 -0.74 -14.37 -14.77
C ASN A 240 -1.18 -13.80 -13.42
N CYS A 241 -0.78 -12.56 -13.12
CA CYS A 241 -1.14 -11.83 -11.91
C CYS A 241 -1.61 -10.40 -12.25
N PRO A 242 -2.40 -9.74 -11.38
CA PRO A 242 -2.80 -8.36 -11.58
C PRO A 242 -1.59 -7.40 -11.48
N VAL A 243 -1.44 -6.52 -12.48
CA VAL A 243 -0.45 -5.44 -12.44
C VAL A 243 -1.15 -4.09 -12.47
N HIS A 244 -0.82 -3.23 -11.53
CA HIS A 244 -1.31 -1.85 -11.44
C HIS A 244 -0.17 -0.87 -11.70
N ILE A 245 -0.30 -0.06 -12.74
CA ILE A 245 0.66 1.01 -13.03
C ILE A 245 0.35 2.19 -12.11
N SER A 246 1.26 2.47 -11.19
CA SER A 246 1.19 3.62 -10.29
C SER A 246 1.33 4.92 -11.06
N HIS A 247 0.63 5.98 -10.62
CA HIS A 247 0.78 7.36 -11.12
C HIS A 247 1.07 7.46 -12.63
N LEU A 248 0.32 6.71 -13.46
CA LEU A 248 0.48 6.69 -14.92
C LEU A 248 0.44 8.11 -15.50
N LYS A 249 1.53 8.51 -16.10
CA LYS A 249 1.72 9.83 -16.73
C LYS A 249 2.74 9.76 -17.86
N ALA A 250 2.74 10.75 -18.72
CA ALA A 250 3.82 11.02 -19.65
C ALA A 250 4.42 12.39 -19.30
N MET A 251 5.67 12.40 -18.85
CA MET A 251 6.42 13.62 -18.63
C MET A 251 7.06 14.06 -19.94
N GLY A 252 6.74 15.28 -20.40
CA GLY A 252 7.28 15.89 -21.61
C GLY A 252 8.55 16.69 -21.35
#